data_2bb739f1e5ec18f56f76ea53dd803a98
#
_entry.id   2bb739f1e5ec18f56f76ea53dd803a98
#
_cell.length_a   1.000
_cell.length_b   1.000
_cell.length_c   1.000
_cell.angle_alpha   90.00
_cell.angle_beta   90.00
_cell.angle_gamma   90.00
#
_symmetry.space_group_name_H-M   'P 1'
#
loop_
_entity.id
_entity.type
_entity.pdbx_description
1 polymer ?
#
loop_
_entity_poly.entity_id
_entity_poly.type
_entity_poly.pdbx_seq_one_letter_code
_entity_poly.pdbx_strand_id
1 'polypeptide(L)'
;MLKVVLTEAFEKWLDGLRDPPTRRRLVLRLRKASLGQLGDVTPVASGVYEMREFFGPGWRMYYARRGDILILMPGGGTKATQARDIAKAIAQAEMIKE
;
A
#
# COMPACT_ATOMS: atom_id res chain seq x y z
N MET A 1 5.49 6.35 16.72
CA MET A 1 5.74 6.45 15.26
C MET A 1 5.81 5.08 14.62
N LEU A 2 5.38 4.98 13.39
CA LEU A 2 5.43 3.75 12.63
C LEU A 2 6.61 3.77 11.68
N LYS A 3 7.22 2.62 11.43
CA LYS A 3 8.27 2.48 10.44
C LYS A 3 7.66 2.00 9.13
N VAL A 4 7.83 2.78 8.06
CA VAL A 4 7.35 2.42 6.74
C VAL A 4 8.51 1.83 5.96
N VAL A 5 8.35 0.58 5.51
CA VAL A 5 9.34 -0.14 4.72
C VAL A 5 8.75 -0.40 3.34
N LEU A 6 9.48 -0.01 2.30
CA LEU A 6 9.03 -0.22 0.92
C LEU A 6 9.67 -1.48 0.36
N THR A 7 8.85 -2.42 -0.09
CA THR A 7 9.40 -3.57 -0.80
C THR A 7 9.90 -3.14 -2.17
N GLU A 8 10.82 -3.90 -2.75
CA GLU A 8 11.29 -3.63 -4.10
C GLU A 8 10.12 -3.64 -5.09
N ALA A 9 9.20 -4.56 -4.93
CA ALA A 9 8.02 -4.64 -5.78
C ALA A 9 7.15 -3.38 -5.67
N PHE A 10 6.99 -2.83 -4.47
CA PHE A 10 6.26 -1.59 -4.28
C PHE A 10 6.96 -0.42 -4.98
N GLU A 11 8.28 -0.32 -4.83
CA GLU A 11 9.04 0.75 -5.45
C GLU A 11 8.90 0.72 -6.98
N LYS A 12 8.98 -0.48 -7.58
CA LYS A 12 8.78 -0.65 -9.01
C LYS A 12 7.37 -0.24 -9.44
N TRP A 13 6.38 -0.63 -8.65
CA TRP A 13 4.99 -0.26 -8.94
C TRP A 13 4.81 1.25 -8.90
N LEU A 14 5.33 1.90 -7.87
CA LEU A 14 5.21 3.35 -7.69
C LEU A 14 5.92 4.10 -8.82
N ASP A 15 7.15 3.69 -9.14
CA ASP A 15 7.94 4.32 -10.20
C ASP A 15 7.31 4.13 -11.58
N GLY A 16 6.52 3.07 -11.75
CA GLY A 16 5.82 2.80 -13.00
C GLY A 16 4.58 3.64 -13.22
N LEU A 17 4.11 4.35 -12.20
CA LEU A 17 2.97 5.24 -12.35
C LEU A 17 3.37 6.46 -13.16
N ARG A 18 2.62 6.69 -14.27
CA ARG A 18 3.01 7.72 -15.23
C ARG A 18 2.66 9.14 -14.82
N ASP A 19 1.74 9.28 -13.87
CA ASP A 19 1.25 10.58 -13.45
C ASP A 19 2.02 11.09 -12.23
N PRO A 20 2.91 12.09 -12.40
CA PRO A 20 3.69 12.60 -11.26
C PRO A 20 2.85 13.10 -10.08
N PRO A 21 1.72 13.82 -10.30
CA PRO A 21 0.88 14.21 -9.17
C PRO A 21 0.36 13.03 -8.36
N THR A 22 -0.02 11.94 -9.04
CA THR A 22 -0.48 10.71 -8.35
C THR A 22 0.63 10.15 -7.48
N ARG A 23 1.86 10.00 -8.03
CA ARG A 23 2.99 9.51 -7.24
C ARG A 23 3.23 10.37 -6.01
N ARG A 24 3.22 11.68 -6.17
CA ARG A 24 3.45 12.60 -5.03
C ARG A 24 2.39 12.44 -3.95
N ARG A 25 1.14 12.27 -4.33
CA ARG A 25 0.05 12.08 -3.35
C ARG A 25 0.19 10.79 -2.58
N LEU A 26 0.58 9.71 -3.27
CA LEU A 26 0.80 8.42 -2.60
C LEU A 26 1.99 8.48 -1.64
N VAL A 27 3.09 9.11 -2.06
CA VAL A 27 4.25 9.29 -1.19
C VAL A 27 3.89 10.13 0.05
N LEU A 28 3.12 11.19 -0.15
CA LEU A 28 2.66 12.02 0.97
C LEU A 28 1.81 11.20 1.95
N ARG A 29 0.94 10.32 1.43
CA ARG A 29 0.14 9.44 2.27
C ARG A 29 1.03 8.56 3.14
N LEU A 30 2.11 8.00 2.57
CA LEU A 30 3.05 7.17 3.32
C LEU A 30 3.80 7.96 4.39
N ARG A 31 4.14 9.21 4.09
CA ARG A 31 4.77 10.07 5.09
C ARG A 31 3.84 10.32 6.28
N LYS A 32 2.56 10.58 6.01
CA LYS A 32 1.57 10.73 7.08
C LYS A 32 1.41 9.45 7.89
N ALA A 33 1.43 8.30 7.20
CA ALA A 33 1.34 7.01 7.88
C ALA A 33 2.50 6.79 8.85
N SER A 34 3.72 7.20 8.47
CA SER A 34 4.88 7.09 9.35
C SER A 34 4.72 7.90 10.64
N LEU A 35 3.90 8.93 10.59
CA LEU A 35 3.58 9.77 11.76
C LEU A 35 2.37 9.24 12.54
N GLY A 36 1.84 8.08 12.16
CA GLY A 36 0.69 7.49 12.82
C GLY A 36 -0.65 7.91 12.21
N GLN A 37 -0.65 8.74 11.18
CA GLN A 37 -1.86 9.22 10.51
C GLN A 37 -2.17 8.31 9.32
N LEU A 38 -2.81 7.19 9.61
CA LEU A 38 -3.05 6.17 8.59
C LEU A 38 -4.15 6.54 7.59
N GLY A 39 -5.12 7.35 8.02
CA GLY A 39 -6.25 7.69 7.15
C GLY A 39 -7.20 6.52 6.94
N ASP A 40 -7.78 6.44 5.76
CA ASP A 40 -8.76 5.40 5.43
C ASP A 40 -8.06 4.09 5.13
N VAL A 41 -8.06 3.17 6.09
CA VAL A 41 -7.48 1.84 5.96
C VAL A 41 -8.49 0.79 6.37
N THR A 42 -8.42 -0.37 5.73
CA THR A 42 -9.33 -1.49 5.98
C THR A 42 -8.52 -2.78 6.03
N PRO A 43 -8.70 -3.62 7.06
CA PRO A 43 -8.07 -4.93 7.04
C PRO A 43 -8.70 -5.79 5.95
N VAL A 44 -7.88 -6.52 5.20
CA VAL A 44 -8.38 -7.40 4.16
C VAL A 44 -8.25 -8.87 4.51
N ALA A 45 -7.08 -9.33 4.93
CA ALA A 45 -6.87 -10.69 5.44
C ALA A 45 -5.43 -10.86 5.87
N SER A 46 -5.16 -11.81 6.76
CA SER A 46 -3.81 -12.30 7.07
C SER A 46 -2.80 -11.21 7.45
N GLY A 47 -3.26 -10.19 8.18
CA GLY A 47 -2.39 -9.09 8.58
C GLY A 47 -2.10 -8.08 7.48
N VAL A 48 -2.81 -8.16 6.36
CA VAL A 48 -2.71 -7.22 5.25
C VAL A 48 -3.84 -6.22 5.33
N TYR A 49 -3.50 -4.96 5.06
CA TYR A 49 -4.44 -3.83 5.08
C TYR A 49 -4.45 -3.14 3.74
N GLU A 50 -5.61 -2.57 3.39
CA GLU A 50 -5.79 -1.75 2.21
C GLU A 50 -5.84 -0.28 2.64
N MET A 51 -5.01 0.54 2.01
CA MET A 51 -4.96 1.99 2.24
C MET A 51 -5.55 2.67 1.01
N ARG A 52 -6.69 3.34 1.15
CA ARG A 52 -7.44 3.88 0.03
C ARG A 52 -7.27 5.38 -0.13
N GLU A 53 -7.24 5.82 -1.39
CA GLU A 53 -7.26 7.22 -1.77
C GLU A 53 -8.52 7.52 -2.58
N PHE A 54 -9.07 8.72 -2.40
CA PHE A 54 -10.34 9.09 -3.04
C PHE A 54 -10.15 10.03 -4.23
N PHE A 55 -9.03 9.91 -4.92
CA PHE A 55 -8.81 10.70 -6.12
C PHE A 55 -8.58 9.78 -7.33
N GLY A 56 -8.83 10.34 -8.53
CA GLY A 56 -8.68 9.58 -9.77
C GLY A 56 -9.56 8.34 -9.78
N PRO A 57 -9.01 7.18 -10.19
CA PRO A 57 -9.78 5.94 -10.26
C PRO A 57 -9.99 5.27 -8.89
N GLY A 58 -9.52 5.87 -7.80
CA GLY A 58 -9.59 5.26 -6.48
C GLY A 58 -8.36 4.43 -6.17
N TRP A 59 -7.20 5.07 -6.15
CA TRP A 59 -5.92 4.39 -5.90
C TRP A 59 -5.91 3.69 -4.55
N ARG A 60 -5.25 2.54 -4.51
CA ARG A 60 -5.10 1.74 -3.29
C ARG A 60 -3.66 1.28 -3.16
N MET A 61 -3.18 1.25 -1.90
CA MET A 61 -1.89 0.65 -1.56
C MET A 61 -2.14 -0.43 -0.52
N TYR A 62 -1.34 -1.48 -0.54
CA TYR A 62 -1.48 -2.58 0.42
C TYR A 62 -0.25 -2.66 1.29
N TYR A 63 -0.44 -3.01 2.56
CA TYR A 63 0.70 -3.20 3.45
C TYR A 63 0.42 -4.34 4.42
N ALA A 64 1.50 -5.02 4.81
CA ALA A 64 1.48 -5.98 5.90
C ALA A 64 1.94 -5.25 7.16
N ARG A 65 1.22 -5.42 8.24
CA ARG A 65 1.60 -4.81 9.51
C ARG A 65 2.28 -5.83 10.41
N ARG A 66 3.47 -5.50 10.88
CA ARG A 66 4.23 -6.31 11.84
C ARG A 66 4.61 -5.40 13.01
N GLY A 67 3.74 -5.36 14.05
CA GLY A 67 3.94 -4.43 15.16
C GLY A 67 3.89 -2.99 14.68
N ASP A 68 4.98 -2.27 14.83
CA ASP A 68 5.08 -0.87 14.41
C ASP A 68 5.65 -0.71 12.99
N ILE A 69 5.80 -1.80 12.26
CA ILE A 69 6.34 -1.79 10.92
C ILE A 69 5.23 -2.01 9.91
N LEU A 70 5.16 -1.12 8.93
CA LEU A 70 4.27 -1.23 7.78
C LEU A 70 5.11 -1.59 6.57
N ILE A 71 4.84 -2.75 5.98
CA ILE A 71 5.61 -3.26 4.84
C ILE A 71 4.75 -3.06 3.59
N LEU A 72 5.15 -2.12 2.74
CA LEU A 72 4.38 -1.72 1.58
C LEU A 72 4.56 -2.66 0.41
N MET A 73 3.45 -3.09 -0.16
CA MET A 73 3.38 -3.97 -1.31
C MET A 73 2.64 -3.25 -2.45
N PRO A 74 2.82 -3.70 -3.70
CA PRO A 74 2.19 -3.04 -4.84
C PRO A 74 0.69 -2.84 -4.67
N GLY A 75 0.21 -1.72 -5.15
CA GLY A 75 -1.20 -1.38 -5.08
C GLY A 75 -1.88 -1.49 -6.44
N GLY A 76 -3.00 -0.81 -6.57
CA GLY A 76 -3.76 -0.77 -7.80
C GLY A 76 -4.62 0.47 -7.89
N GLY A 77 -5.09 0.78 -9.09
CA GLY A 77 -5.83 1.99 -9.38
C GLY A 77 -7.26 1.81 -9.81
N THR A 78 -7.79 0.57 -9.83
CA THR A 78 -9.18 0.36 -10.24
C THR A 78 -9.86 -0.67 -9.36
N LYS A 79 -11.17 -0.50 -9.21
CA LYS A 79 -11.98 -1.48 -8.50
C LYS A 79 -12.04 -2.81 -9.26
N ALA A 80 -11.92 -2.76 -10.57
CA ALA A 80 -11.96 -3.96 -11.40
C ALA A 80 -10.81 -4.94 -11.09
N THR A 81 -9.65 -4.41 -10.65
CA THR A 81 -8.49 -5.26 -10.33
C THR A 81 -8.33 -5.50 -8.83
N GLN A 82 -9.23 -4.95 -8.00
CA GLN A 82 -9.07 -4.96 -6.55
C GLN A 82 -8.90 -6.36 -5.97
N ALA A 83 -9.77 -7.30 -6.36
CA ALA A 83 -9.70 -8.66 -5.82
C ALA A 83 -8.36 -9.34 -6.15
N ARG A 84 -7.88 -9.16 -7.38
CA ARG A 84 -6.59 -9.70 -7.81
C ARG A 84 -5.43 -9.03 -7.06
N ASP A 85 -5.51 -7.72 -6.88
CA ASP A 85 -4.45 -6.97 -6.18
C ASP A 85 -4.38 -7.39 -4.71
N ILE A 86 -5.51 -7.61 -4.06
CA ILE A 86 -5.56 -8.11 -2.68
C ILE A 86 -4.94 -9.51 -2.60
N ALA A 87 -5.30 -10.39 -3.52
CA ALA A 87 -4.75 -11.75 -3.53
C ALA A 87 -3.23 -11.74 -3.69
N LYS A 88 -2.70 -10.88 -4.56
CA LYS A 88 -1.26 -10.74 -4.73
C LYS A 88 -0.60 -10.20 -3.46
N ALA A 89 -1.22 -9.23 -2.80
CA ALA A 89 -0.67 -8.66 -1.57
C ALA A 89 -0.61 -9.71 -0.47
N ILE A 90 -1.66 -10.51 -0.31
CA ILE A 90 -1.68 -11.58 0.69
C ILE A 90 -0.59 -12.60 0.41
N ALA A 91 -0.46 -13.04 -0.86
CA ALA A 91 0.56 -14.01 -1.24
C ALA A 91 1.97 -13.46 -0.97
N GLN A 92 2.20 -12.19 -1.30
CA GLN A 92 3.49 -11.56 -1.06
C GLN A 92 3.78 -11.45 0.43
N ALA A 93 2.78 -11.09 1.22
CA ALA A 93 2.93 -10.97 2.68
C ALA A 93 3.37 -12.30 3.31
N GLU A 94 2.84 -13.42 2.81
CA GLU A 94 3.21 -14.74 3.31
C GLU A 94 4.67 -15.09 3.04
N MET A 95 5.27 -14.46 2.04
CA MET A 95 6.67 -14.69 1.69
C MET A 95 7.64 -13.80 2.47
N ILE A 96 7.14 -12.80 3.17
CA ILE A 96 7.96 -11.90 3.97
C ILE A 96 8.33 -12.60 5.28
N LYS A 97 9.62 -12.76 5.50
CA LYS A 97 10.13 -13.34 6.74
C LYS A 97 10.69 -12.23 7.62
N GLU A 98 10.41 -12.35 8.88
CA GLU A 98 10.94 -11.42 9.89
C GLU A 98 12.37 -11.78 10.28
#